data_640b219f4a05ecce8fdc679a9b4e017e
#
_entry.id   640b219f4a05ecce8fdc679a9b4e017e
#
_cell.length_a   1.000
_cell.length_b   1.000
_cell.length_c   1.000
_cell.angle_alpha   90.00
_cell.angle_beta   90.00
_cell.angle_gamma   90.00
#
_symmetry.space_group_name_H-M   'P 1'
#
loop_
_entity.id
_entity.type
_entity.pdbx_description
1 polymer ?
#
loop_
_entity_poly.entity_id
_entity_poly.type
_entity_poly.pdbx_seq_one_letter_code
_entity_poly.pdbx_strand_id
1 'polypeptide(L)'
;MRNAAINVCVLALTPAIGHAAILDVGPGQPYATPCAAIAAAGNGDTIRIDAAGNYAGNVCTWAKNGLSLIGVNGRPRIDANGQSAQGKAIRVIVGNDTLIENIELSGASVPDSNGAGIRQEGRNLTVRNTVFRNNENGILANSVVGSTITIEYSEFDSNGAGDGQSHNLYVNRVDRLVFRHNWSHGASVGHLLKSRAVENHILYNRLTGEAGTTASYEINLPNGGLSYVIGNLIEQPSTSHNGAMLDYLSEGNPNPDLRLFVVNNTFVNNRGSGTFLQVSADANALIARNNIFLGGGTLTNQSGAVFDTNLVAINPLFVDAANYDYRLTASSPAIDAGVAPGTGAGQSLVPVSIYVHPAAVATRAVNGAIDIGAYEFGESPIFVDGFDGP
;
A
#
# COMPACT_ATOMS: atom_id res chain seq x y z
N MET A 1 -67.72 -3.53 46.59
CA MET A 1 -66.98 -3.64 45.33
C MET A 1 -65.49 -3.31 45.58
N ARG A 2 -64.61 -4.28 45.54
CA ARG A 2 -63.17 -4.09 45.81
C ARG A 2 -62.46 -3.86 44.49
N ASN A 3 -61.85 -2.68 44.32
CA ASN A 3 -61.04 -2.37 43.17
C ASN A 3 -59.66 -3.05 43.32
N ALA A 4 -59.31 -3.97 42.46
CA ALA A 4 -57.95 -4.52 42.34
C ALA A 4 -57.14 -3.62 41.44
N ALA A 5 -56.06 -3.02 41.98
CA ALA A 5 -55.09 -2.28 41.22
C ALA A 5 -54.08 -3.27 40.61
N ILE A 6 -53.98 -3.30 39.27
CA ILE A 6 -52.97 -4.05 38.55
C ILE A 6 -51.72 -3.21 38.46
N ASN A 7 -50.63 -3.60 39.16
CA ASN A 7 -49.32 -3.03 39.01
C ASN A 7 -48.64 -3.62 37.76
N VAL A 8 -48.48 -2.82 36.69
CA VAL A 8 -47.67 -3.16 35.50
C VAL A 8 -46.22 -2.79 35.81
N CYS A 9 -45.39 -3.81 35.99
CA CYS A 9 -43.96 -3.63 36.12
C CYS A 9 -43.36 -3.48 34.71
N VAL A 10 -42.97 -2.28 34.33
CA VAL A 10 -42.24 -2.01 33.09
C VAL A 10 -40.78 -2.32 33.34
N LEU A 11 -40.26 -3.45 32.84
CA LEU A 11 -38.82 -3.72 32.75
C LEU A 11 -38.22 -2.79 31.69
N ALA A 12 -37.47 -1.79 32.15
CA ALA A 12 -36.60 -1.00 31.26
C ALA A 12 -35.41 -1.86 30.88
N LEU A 13 -35.40 -2.35 29.65
CA LEU A 13 -34.19 -2.91 29.02
C LEU A 13 -33.22 -1.76 28.75
N THR A 14 -32.24 -1.57 29.62
CA THR A 14 -31.07 -0.75 29.29
C THR A 14 -30.25 -1.50 28.25
N PRO A 15 -29.90 -0.86 27.08
CA PRO A 15 -29.00 -1.49 26.17
C PRO A 15 -27.64 -1.68 26.87
N ALA A 16 -27.18 -2.90 26.98
CA ALA A 16 -25.82 -3.20 27.42
C ALA A 16 -24.88 -2.56 26.38
N ILE A 17 -24.10 -1.56 26.83
CA ILE A 17 -22.96 -1.05 26.04
C ILE A 17 -21.96 -2.20 26.05
N GLY A 18 -21.97 -3.01 24.98
CA GLY A 18 -21.00 -4.07 24.76
C GLY A 18 -19.62 -3.43 24.66
N HIS A 19 -18.74 -3.71 25.60
CA HIS A 19 -17.32 -3.38 25.46
C HIS A 19 -16.73 -4.28 24.37
N ALA A 20 -15.87 -3.73 23.50
CA ALA A 20 -15.12 -4.51 22.53
C ALA A 20 -14.34 -5.62 23.26
N ALA A 21 -14.58 -6.86 22.88
CA ALA A 21 -13.91 -8.02 23.46
C ALA A 21 -12.58 -8.29 22.78
N ILE A 22 -11.67 -8.94 23.52
CA ILE A 22 -10.43 -9.49 22.99
C ILE A 22 -10.59 -11.00 22.92
N LEU A 23 -10.37 -11.57 21.72
CA LEU A 23 -10.42 -13.01 21.46
C LEU A 23 -9.01 -13.50 21.14
N ASP A 24 -8.46 -14.31 22.04
CA ASP A 24 -7.11 -14.86 21.88
C ASP A 24 -7.13 -16.16 21.08
N VAL A 25 -6.21 -16.23 20.11
CA VAL A 25 -6.06 -17.34 19.15
C VAL A 25 -4.67 -17.92 19.22
N GLY A 26 -4.57 -19.22 19.35
CA GLY A 26 -3.29 -19.95 19.31
C GLY A 26 -3.25 -21.19 20.17
N PRO A 27 -2.08 -21.82 20.33
CA PRO A 27 -1.91 -22.96 21.20
C PRO A 27 -2.26 -22.63 22.66
N GLY A 28 -3.17 -23.39 23.25
CA GLY A 28 -3.63 -23.16 24.63
C GLY A 28 -4.58 -21.97 24.83
N GLN A 29 -4.94 -21.25 23.76
CA GLN A 29 -5.87 -20.14 23.80
C GLN A 29 -7.34 -20.63 23.62
N PRO A 30 -8.34 -19.80 23.98
CA PRO A 30 -9.76 -20.14 23.79
C PRO A 30 -10.11 -20.52 22.35
N TYR A 31 -9.44 -19.94 21.36
CA TYR A 31 -9.65 -20.24 19.95
C TYR A 31 -8.40 -20.84 19.33
N ALA A 32 -8.52 -22.00 18.70
CA ALA A 32 -7.41 -22.67 18.03
C ALA A 32 -7.05 -21.99 16.68
N THR A 33 -7.99 -21.32 16.03
CA THR A 33 -7.80 -20.70 14.71
C THR A 33 -8.43 -19.31 14.61
N PRO A 34 -7.87 -18.41 13.78
CA PRO A 34 -8.42 -17.08 13.54
C PRO A 34 -9.89 -17.11 13.08
N CYS A 35 -10.27 -18.00 12.17
CA CYS A 35 -11.63 -18.07 11.66
C CYS A 35 -12.65 -18.49 12.73
N ALA A 36 -12.26 -19.33 13.69
CA ALA A 36 -13.11 -19.68 14.83
C ALA A 36 -13.37 -18.46 15.72
N ALA A 37 -12.35 -17.65 16.01
CA ALA A 37 -12.49 -16.41 16.75
C ALA A 37 -13.32 -15.38 15.97
N ILE A 38 -13.07 -15.20 14.66
CA ILE A 38 -13.86 -14.32 13.78
C ILE A 38 -15.33 -14.70 13.80
N ALA A 39 -15.66 -16.01 13.76
CA ALA A 39 -17.06 -16.47 13.82
C ALA A 39 -17.73 -16.09 15.13
N ALA A 40 -17.03 -16.18 16.26
CA ALA A 40 -17.52 -15.86 17.59
C ALA A 40 -17.59 -14.36 17.91
N ALA A 41 -16.73 -13.54 17.25
CA ALA A 41 -16.61 -12.11 17.51
C ALA A 41 -17.90 -11.32 17.24
N GLY A 42 -18.08 -10.23 17.97
CA GLY A 42 -19.03 -9.15 17.69
C GLY A 42 -18.42 -8.01 16.86
N ASN A 43 -19.20 -6.96 16.61
CA ASN A 43 -18.68 -5.73 16.02
C ASN A 43 -17.71 -5.03 17.01
N GLY A 44 -16.61 -4.51 16.51
CA GLY A 44 -15.61 -3.77 17.28
C GLY A 44 -14.62 -4.64 18.05
N ASP A 45 -14.75 -5.97 18.02
CA ASP A 45 -13.86 -6.86 18.76
C ASP A 45 -12.45 -6.91 18.15
N THR A 46 -11.49 -7.29 19.00
CA THR A 46 -10.09 -7.51 18.63
C THR A 46 -9.74 -8.99 18.70
N ILE A 47 -9.18 -9.53 17.64
CA ILE A 47 -8.69 -10.91 17.56
C ILE A 47 -7.17 -10.86 17.60
N ARG A 48 -6.55 -11.38 18.67
CA ARG A 48 -5.11 -11.49 18.80
C ARG A 48 -4.66 -12.88 18.40
N ILE A 49 -3.81 -12.94 17.38
CA ILE A 49 -3.38 -14.19 16.74
C ILE A 49 -1.93 -14.45 17.13
N ASP A 50 -1.68 -15.53 17.89
CA ASP A 50 -0.34 -15.92 18.33
C ASP A 50 0.46 -16.50 17.16
N ALA A 51 1.69 -16.00 16.96
CA ALA A 51 2.57 -16.48 15.90
C ALA A 51 3.01 -17.96 16.08
N ALA A 52 2.91 -18.51 17.27
CA ALA A 52 3.23 -19.93 17.54
C ALA A 52 2.19 -20.92 16.96
N GLY A 53 1.04 -20.43 16.49
CA GLY A 53 -0.01 -21.27 15.92
C GLY A 53 0.27 -21.69 14.47
N ASN A 54 -0.32 -22.81 14.06
CA ASN A 54 -0.34 -23.24 12.66
C ASN A 54 -1.71 -22.90 12.07
N TYR A 55 -1.74 -22.00 11.07
CA TYR A 55 -2.97 -21.49 10.47
C TYR A 55 -3.07 -21.79 8.97
N ALA A 56 -2.35 -22.81 8.48
CA ALA A 56 -2.44 -23.26 7.09
C ALA A 56 -3.87 -23.69 6.74
N GLY A 57 -4.40 -23.21 5.63
CA GLY A 57 -5.76 -23.46 5.17
C GLY A 57 -6.85 -22.73 5.97
N ASN A 58 -6.48 -21.87 6.93
CA ASN A 58 -7.46 -21.12 7.72
C ASN A 58 -7.96 -19.89 6.95
N VAL A 59 -8.97 -20.08 6.12
CA VAL A 59 -9.57 -19.05 5.25
C VAL A 59 -11.01 -18.77 5.64
N CYS A 60 -11.46 -17.51 5.65
CA CYS A 60 -12.83 -17.16 6.03
C CYS A 60 -13.29 -15.79 5.55
N THR A 61 -14.60 -15.60 5.66
CA THR A 61 -15.35 -14.37 5.34
C THR A 61 -16.05 -13.84 6.58
N TRP A 62 -16.15 -12.52 6.69
CA TRP A 62 -16.98 -11.87 7.71
C TRP A 62 -17.63 -10.58 7.24
N ALA A 63 -18.79 -10.26 7.84
CA ALA A 63 -19.53 -9.01 7.62
C ALA A 63 -19.61 -8.12 8.89
N LYS A 64 -18.84 -8.47 9.92
CA LYS A 64 -18.77 -7.70 11.17
C LYS A 64 -17.96 -6.45 10.96
N ASN A 65 -18.43 -5.33 11.55
CA ASN A 65 -17.78 -4.02 11.44
C ASN A 65 -16.77 -3.80 12.57
N GLY A 66 -15.72 -3.03 12.31
CA GLY A 66 -14.74 -2.61 13.31
C GLY A 66 -13.86 -3.73 13.85
N LEU A 67 -13.78 -4.89 13.18
CA LEU A 67 -12.87 -5.95 13.64
C LEU A 67 -11.42 -5.54 13.47
N SER A 68 -10.62 -5.83 14.53
CA SER A 68 -9.17 -5.75 14.48
C SER A 68 -8.57 -7.14 14.57
N LEU A 69 -7.73 -7.52 13.58
CA LEU A 69 -6.94 -8.75 13.58
C LEU A 69 -5.48 -8.39 13.77
N ILE A 70 -4.88 -8.79 14.89
CA ILE A 70 -3.54 -8.38 15.30
C ILE A 70 -2.68 -9.60 15.60
N GLY A 71 -1.54 -9.73 14.91
CA GLY A 71 -0.52 -10.73 15.22
C GLY A 71 0.23 -10.37 16.50
N VAL A 72 0.42 -11.34 17.39
CA VAL A 72 1.11 -11.18 18.65
C VAL A 72 2.20 -12.27 18.81
N ASN A 73 3.19 -12.00 19.65
CA ASN A 73 4.34 -12.88 19.88
C ASN A 73 5.12 -13.23 18.60
N GLY A 74 5.24 -12.25 17.69
CA GLY A 74 5.79 -12.38 16.35
C GLY A 74 4.74 -12.12 15.28
N ARG A 75 5.02 -12.52 14.03
CA ARG A 75 4.10 -12.36 12.89
C ARG A 75 3.49 -13.73 12.54
N PRO A 76 2.21 -13.97 12.86
CA PRO A 76 1.54 -15.21 12.46
C PRO A 76 1.41 -15.30 10.94
N ARG A 77 1.73 -16.48 10.40
CA ARG A 77 1.55 -16.77 8.99
C ARG A 77 0.24 -17.52 8.75
N ILE A 78 -0.55 -17.03 7.82
CA ILE A 78 -1.77 -17.65 7.34
C ILE A 78 -1.58 -17.98 5.87
N ASP A 79 -1.19 -19.22 5.60
CA ASP A 79 -1.02 -19.73 4.25
C ASP A 79 -2.36 -20.31 3.75
N ALA A 80 -2.70 -19.99 2.51
CA ALA A 80 -3.95 -20.49 1.90
C ALA A 80 -3.97 -22.02 1.82
N ASN A 81 -2.81 -22.66 1.63
CA ASN A 81 -2.69 -24.12 1.52
C ASN A 81 -3.73 -24.74 0.57
N GLY A 82 -3.93 -24.11 -0.59
CA GLY A 82 -4.91 -24.54 -1.59
C GLY A 82 -6.38 -24.27 -1.23
N GLN A 83 -6.64 -23.56 -0.13
CA GLN A 83 -8.00 -23.20 0.27
C GLN A 83 -8.31 -21.74 -0.08
N SER A 84 -9.58 -21.42 -0.26
CA SER A 84 -10.03 -20.05 -0.47
C SER A 84 -11.41 -19.81 0.14
N ALA A 85 -11.60 -18.66 0.78
CA ALA A 85 -12.92 -18.21 1.21
C ALA A 85 -13.71 -17.74 -0.03
N GLN A 86 -14.87 -18.28 -0.24
CA GLN A 86 -15.79 -17.98 -1.36
C GLN A 86 -15.14 -18.13 -2.76
N GLY A 87 -14.09 -18.93 -2.92
CA GLY A 87 -13.33 -18.99 -4.17
C GLY A 87 -12.62 -17.68 -4.53
N LYS A 88 -12.24 -16.84 -3.54
CA LYS A 88 -11.70 -15.49 -3.77
C LYS A 88 -10.41 -15.18 -3.03
N ALA A 89 -10.27 -15.53 -1.74
CA ALA A 89 -9.18 -15.02 -0.92
C ALA A 89 -8.92 -15.84 0.35
N ILE A 90 -7.80 -15.54 1.04
CA ILE A 90 -7.58 -15.98 2.42
C ILE A 90 -8.58 -15.26 3.35
N ARG A 91 -8.78 -13.97 3.14
CA ARG A 91 -9.72 -13.14 3.90
C ARG A 91 -10.66 -12.41 2.96
N VAL A 92 -11.96 -12.71 3.02
CA VAL A 92 -13.01 -11.93 2.33
C VAL A 92 -13.67 -11.03 3.37
N ILE A 93 -13.48 -9.72 3.24
CA ILE A 93 -13.94 -8.73 4.21
C ILE A 93 -15.13 -7.98 3.63
N VAL A 94 -16.32 -8.32 4.12
CA VAL A 94 -17.58 -7.66 3.76
C VAL A 94 -17.92 -6.56 4.78
N GLY A 95 -17.44 -6.72 6.02
CA GLY A 95 -17.61 -5.74 7.09
C GLY A 95 -16.84 -4.44 6.83
N ASN A 96 -17.25 -3.37 7.51
CA ASN A 96 -16.62 -2.06 7.44
C ASN A 96 -15.59 -1.85 8.55
N ASP A 97 -14.70 -0.88 8.36
CA ASP A 97 -13.77 -0.36 9.37
C ASP A 97 -12.87 -1.46 9.98
N THR A 98 -12.29 -2.32 9.12
CA THR A 98 -11.41 -3.43 9.53
C THR A 98 -9.96 -2.97 9.66
N LEU A 99 -9.29 -3.42 10.73
CA LEU A 99 -7.84 -3.33 10.91
C LEU A 99 -7.20 -4.72 10.77
N ILE A 100 -6.15 -4.82 9.96
CA ILE A 100 -5.25 -5.98 9.88
C ILE A 100 -3.84 -5.50 10.23
N GLU A 101 -3.23 -6.11 11.24
CA GLU A 101 -1.92 -5.67 11.71
C GLU A 101 -1.01 -6.85 12.05
N ASN A 102 0.26 -6.77 11.61
CA ASN A 102 1.31 -7.72 11.94
C ASN A 102 0.97 -9.18 11.58
N ILE A 103 0.49 -9.43 10.36
CA ILE A 103 0.12 -10.76 9.87
C ILE A 103 0.82 -11.03 8.53
N GLU A 104 1.16 -12.27 8.23
CA GLU A 104 1.54 -12.70 6.88
C GLU A 104 0.39 -13.49 6.24
N LEU A 105 0.01 -13.10 5.01
CA LEU A 105 -0.98 -13.77 4.16
C LEU A 105 -0.32 -14.27 2.88
N SER A 106 -0.31 -15.58 2.65
CA SER A 106 0.45 -16.17 1.55
C SER A 106 -0.27 -17.31 0.82
N GLY A 107 0.09 -17.50 -0.45
CA GLY A 107 -0.29 -18.67 -1.24
C GLY A 107 -1.73 -18.70 -1.73
N ALA A 108 -2.43 -17.56 -1.79
CA ALA A 108 -3.78 -17.49 -2.32
C ALA A 108 -3.79 -17.69 -3.85
N SER A 109 -4.49 -18.74 -4.30
CA SER A 109 -4.69 -19.06 -5.72
C SER A 109 -6.08 -19.65 -5.93
N VAL A 110 -6.72 -19.24 -7.03
CA VAL A 110 -8.05 -19.70 -7.42
C VAL A 110 -8.11 -19.90 -8.96
N PRO A 111 -9.07 -20.67 -9.50
CA PRO A 111 -9.10 -21.03 -10.92
C PRO A 111 -9.14 -19.87 -11.92
N ASP A 112 -9.66 -18.70 -11.51
CA ASP A 112 -9.78 -17.50 -12.36
C ASP A 112 -8.64 -16.48 -12.16
N SER A 113 -7.55 -16.87 -11.47
CA SER A 113 -6.36 -16.04 -11.20
C SER A 113 -6.66 -14.77 -10.39
N ASN A 114 -7.72 -14.76 -9.58
CA ASN A 114 -8.13 -13.65 -8.71
C ASN A 114 -7.94 -13.92 -7.21
N GLY A 115 -7.19 -14.98 -6.85
CA GLY A 115 -6.90 -15.34 -5.48
C GLY A 115 -6.13 -14.23 -4.75
N ALA A 116 -6.67 -13.75 -3.63
CA ALA A 116 -6.08 -12.64 -2.91
C ALA A 116 -5.72 -12.99 -1.45
N GLY A 117 -4.68 -12.36 -0.92
CA GLY A 117 -4.47 -12.33 0.52
C GLY A 117 -5.68 -11.73 1.22
N ILE A 118 -6.12 -10.53 0.76
CA ILE A 118 -7.36 -9.88 1.18
C ILE A 118 -8.22 -9.54 -0.05
N ARG A 119 -9.48 -9.99 -0.03
CA ARG A 119 -10.56 -9.48 -0.87
C ARG A 119 -11.39 -8.49 -0.05
N GLN A 120 -11.22 -7.18 -0.29
CA GLN A 120 -11.97 -6.14 0.43
C GLN A 120 -13.26 -5.82 -0.33
N GLU A 121 -14.40 -6.08 0.29
CA GLU A 121 -15.74 -5.81 -0.26
C GLU A 121 -16.51 -4.78 0.57
N GLY A 122 -16.14 -4.59 1.85
CA GLY A 122 -16.70 -3.58 2.73
C GLY A 122 -16.00 -2.23 2.61
N ARG A 123 -16.45 -1.25 3.41
CA ARG A 123 -15.91 0.10 3.46
C ARG A 123 -14.80 0.19 4.50
N ASN A 124 -13.77 0.98 4.22
CA ASN A 124 -12.62 1.28 5.07
C ASN A 124 -11.82 0.04 5.48
N LEU A 125 -10.59 0.02 5.08
CA LEU A 125 -9.60 -0.99 5.48
C LEU A 125 -8.33 -0.29 5.92
N THR A 126 -7.82 -0.67 7.07
CA THR A 126 -6.47 -0.30 7.52
C THR A 126 -5.60 -1.54 7.59
N VAL A 127 -4.44 -1.49 6.93
CA VAL A 127 -3.43 -2.58 6.97
C VAL A 127 -2.13 -1.97 7.46
N ARG A 128 -1.52 -2.60 8.46
CA ARG A 128 -0.24 -2.19 9.03
C ARG A 128 0.70 -3.35 9.24
N ASN A 129 1.99 -3.12 9.01
CA ASN A 129 3.05 -4.09 9.32
C ASN A 129 2.70 -5.54 8.87
N THR A 130 2.09 -5.67 7.69
CA THR A 130 1.54 -6.93 7.18
C THR A 130 2.27 -7.34 5.90
N VAL A 131 2.49 -8.63 5.72
CA VAL A 131 3.18 -9.19 4.54
C VAL A 131 2.19 -9.94 3.67
N PHE A 132 2.23 -9.65 2.39
CA PHE A 132 1.48 -10.34 1.33
C PHE A 132 2.45 -10.99 0.37
N ARG A 133 2.51 -12.32 0.36
CA ARG A 133 3.54 -13.04 -0.39
C ARG A 133 2.99 -14.19 -1.20
N ASN A 134 3.44 -14.31 -2.46
CA ASN A 134 3.09 -15.43 -3.33
C ASN A 134 1.58 -15.67 -3.47
N ASN A 135 0.79 -14.61 -3.52
CA ASN A 135 -0.64 -14.66 -3.85
C ASN A 135 -0.84 -14.29 -5.33
N GLU A 136 -1.97 -14.62 -5.92
CA GLU A 136 -2.32 -14.04 -7.22
C GLU A 136 -2.55 -12.52 -7.11
N ASN A 137 -3.16 -12.07 -6.00
CA ASN A 137 -3.17 -10.66 -5.62
C ASN A 137 -2.80 -10.52 -4.13
N GLY A 138 -2.00 -9.54 -3.76
CA GLY A 138 -1.79 -9.24 -2.35
C GLY A 138 -3.09 -8.73 -1.72
N ILE A 139 -3.61 -7.62 -2.23
CA ILE A 139 -4.94 -7.09 -1.90
C ILE A 139 -5.71 -6.80 -3.18
N LEU A 140 -6.97 -7.23 -3.24
CA LEU A 140 -7.91 -6.90 -4.30
C LEU A 140 -9.17 -6.27 -3.69
N ALA A 141 -9.33 -4.95 -3.85
CA ALA A 141 -10.44 -4.21 -3.27
C ALA A 141 -11.51 -3.86 -4.31
N ASN A 142 -12.77 -4.00 -3.93
CA ASN A 142 -13.92 -3.62 -4.75
C ASN A 142 -14.12 -2.09 -4.80
N SER A 143 -14.98 -1.65 -5.72
CA SER A 143 -15.47 -0.28 -5.74
C SER A 143 -16.46 -0.04 -4.61
N VAL A 144 -16.12 0.85 -3.68
CA VAL A 144 -16.97 1.19 -2.53
C VAL A 144 -16.93 2.70 -2.29
N VAL A 145 -18.02 3.38 -2.57
CA VAL A 145 -18.17 4.83 -2.33
C VAL A 145 -18.10 5.14 -0.83
N GLY A 146 -17.46 6.24 -0.45
CA GLY A 146 -17.25 6.65 0.94
C GLY A 146 -16.18 5.83 1.65
N SER A 147 -15.37 5.05 0.93
CA SER A 147 -14.32 4.20 1.52
C SER A 147 -12.95 4.85 1.45
N THR A 148 -12.19 4.71 2.53
CA THR A 148 -10.74 4.99 2.58
C THR A 148 -10.00 3.69 2.83
N ILE A 149 -8.98 3.41 2.02
CA ILE A 149 -8.05 2.29 2.23
C ILE A 149 -6.70 2.88 2.64
N THR A 150 -6.20 2.47 3.80
CA THR A 150 -4.91 2.89 4.35
C THR A 150 -4.00 1.68 4.49
N ILE A 151 -2.82 1.72 3.87
CA ILE A 151 -1.83 0.65 3.93
C ILE A 151 -0.49 1.27 4.31
N GLU A 152 0.08 0.80 5.42
CA GLU A 152 1.28 1.38 6.02
C GLU A 152 2.25 0.29 6.50
N TYR A 153 3.55 0.54 6.37
CA TYR A 153 4.60 -0.32 6.92
C TYR A 153 4.47 -1.79 6.50
N SER A 154 3.97 -2.03 5.30
CA SER A 154 3.63 -3.37 4.83
C SER A 154 4.47 -3.78 3.63
N GLU A 155 4.64 -5.08 3.46
CA GLU A 155 5.40 -5.67 2.36
C GLU A 155 4.47 -6.42 1.41
N PHE A 156 4.68 -6.20 0.13
CA PHE A 156 4.05 -6.94 -0.97
C PHE A 156 5.15 -7.58 -1.80
N ASP A 157 5.28 -8.89 -1.71
CA ASP A 157 6.36 -9.65 -2.30
C ASP A 157 5.84 -10.73 -3.25
N SER A 158 6.29 -10.70 -4.49
CA SER A 158 6.11 -11.81 -5.45
C SER A 158 4.64 -12.23 -5.64
N ASN A 159 3.69 -11.28 -5.61
CA ASN A 159 2.33 -11.57 -6.00
C ASN A 159 2.16 -11.39 -7.53
N GLY A 160 1.10 -11.97 -8.07
CA GLY A 160 0.80 -11.99 -9.50
C GLY A 160 0.73 -13.41 -10.05
N ALA A 161 -0.29 -13.69 -10.88
CA ALA A 161 -0.45 -14.97 -11.58
C ALA A 161 0.37 -15.05 -12.88
N GLY A 162 1.10 -13.99 -13.24
CA GLY A 162 1.84 -13.93 -14.51
C GLY A 162 0.98 -13.58 -15.72
N ASP A 163 -0.27 -13.17 -15.52
CA ASP A 163 -1.26 -12.86 -16.54
C ASP A 163 -1.39 -11.36 -16.87
N GLY A 164 -0.71 -10.50 -16.11
CA GLY A 164 -0.79 -9.05 -16.24
C GLY A 164 -2.08 -8.42 -15.68
N GLN A 165 -2.98 -9.21 -15.09
CA GLN A 165 -4.24 -8.75 -14.52
C GLN A 165 -4.29 -8.88 -13.00
N SER A 166 -3.41 -9.68 -12.44
CA SER A 166 -3.21 -9.85 -11.00
C SER A 166 -1.97 -9.08 -10.52
N HIS A 167 -2.01 -8.50 -9.32
CA HIS A 167 -1.10 -7.45 -8.88
C HIS A 167 -0.69 -7.58 -7.41
N ASN A 168 0.41 -6.94 -7.00
CA ASN A 168 0.70 -6.78 -5.58
C ASN A 168 -0.45 -6.06 -4.85
N LEU A 169 -0.89 -4.94 -5.37
CA LEU A 169 -2.04 -4.20 -4.86
C LEU A 169 -2.96 -3.76 -6.00
N TYR A 170 -4.24 -4.07 -5.89
CA TYR A 170 -5.27 -3.50 -6.74
C TYR A 170 -6.43 -2.94 -5.91
N VAL A 171 -6.56 -1.63 -5.91
CA VAL A 171 -7.68 -0.90 -5.31
C VAL A 171 -8.59 -0.39 -6.43
N ASN A 172 -9.84 -0.85 -6.44
CA ASN A 172 -10.86 -0.32 -7.34
C ASN A 172 -11.31 1.08 -6.89
N ARG A 173 -12.40 1.61 -7.43
CA ARG A 173 -12.84 2.96 -7.16
C ARG A 173 -13.33 3.12 -5.72
N VAL A 174 -12.52 3.74 -4.89
CA VAL A 174 -12.81 4.20 -3.52
C VAL A 174 -12.58 5.71 -3.45
N ASP A 175 -12.99 6.37 -2.36
CA ASP A 175 -12.79 7.81 -2.23
C ASP A 175 -11.31 8.15 -2.06
N ARG A 176 -10.57 7.37 -1.23
CA ARG A 176 -9.14 7.63 -0.99
C ARG A 176 -8.34 6.35 -0.79
N LEU A 177 -7.15 6.34 -1.40
CA LEU A 177 -6.06 5.43 -1.07
C LEU A 177 -4.94 6.21 -0.37
N VAL A 178 -4.50 5.73 0.80
CA VAL A 178 -3.26 6.14 1.46
C VAL A 178 -2.32 4.94 1.48
N PHE A 179 -1.25 5.01 0.70
CA PHE A 179 -0.22 3.97 0.60
C PHE A 179 1.12 4.58 0.97
N ARG A 180 1.62 4.30 2.17
CA ARG A 180 2.83 4.95 2.66
C ARG A 180 3.73 4.03 3.48
N HIS A 181 5.05 4.26 3.37
CA HIS A 181 6.08 3.51 4.10
C HIS A 181 6.06 2.01 3.81
N ASN A 182 5.60 1.62 2.62
CA ASN A 182 5.51 0.23 2.23
C ASN A 182 6.68 -0.17 1.31
N TRP A 183 6.92 -1.45 1.24
CA TRP A 183 7.76 -2.07 0.24
C TRP A 183 6.92 -2.96 -0.67
N SER A 184 6.82 -2.61 -1.94
CA SER A 184 6.14 -3.41 -2.95
C SER A 184 7.13 -3.79 -4.04
N HIS A 185 7.32 -5.10 -4.24
CA HIS A 185 8.35 -5.62 -5.12
C HIS A 185 7.96 -6.96 -5.74
N GLY A 186 8.74 -7.39 -6.74
CA GLY A 186 8.72 -8.75 -7.27
C GLY A 186 7.43 -9.21 -7.97
N ALA A 187 6.49 -8.32 -8.31
CA ALA A 187 5.24 -8.75 -8.95
C ALA A 187 5.48 -9.51 -10.25
N SER A 188 4.76 -10.63 -10.44
CA SER A 188 4.87 -11.45 -11.65
C SER A 188 3.95 -10.92 -12.76
N VAL A 189 4.49 -10.18 -13.73
CA VAL A 189 3.81 -9.47 -14.84
C VAL A 189 2.72 -8.49 -14.37
N GLY A 190 2.44 -8.44 -13.07
CA GLY A 190 1.48 -7.54 -12.42
C GLY A 190 2.10 -6.19 -12.08
N HIS A 191 1.26 -5.28 -11.59
CA HIS A 191 1.72 -3.98 -11.13
C HIS A 191 2.11 -4.02 -9.64
N LEU A 192 3.09 -3.19 -9.24
CA LEU A 192 3.42 -3.06 -7.82
C LEU A 192 2.32 -2.32 -7.06
N LEU A 193 1.66 -1.34 -7.72
CA LEU A 193 0.49 -0.64 -7.21
C LEU A 193 -0.45 -0.29 -8.37
N LYS A 194 -1.73 -0.71 -8.27
CA LYS A 194 -2.81 -0.26 -9.15
C LYS A 194 -3.93 0.37 -8.31
N SER A 195 -4.34 1.59 -8.65
CA SER A 195 -5.43 2.29 -7.96
C SER A 195 -6.35 3.05 -8.91
N ARG A 196 -7.65 2.93 -8.67
CA ARG A 196 -8.71 3.69 -9.32
C ARG A 196 -9.39 4.67 -8.37
N ALA A 197 -8.78 4.93 -7.21
CA ALA A 197 -9.32 5.82 -6.19
C ALA A 197 -9.50 7.27 -6.72
N VAL A 198 -10.46 7.98 -6.13
CA VAL A 198 -10.72 9.39 -6.45
C VAL A 198 -9.56 10.28 -6.01
N GLU A 199 -8.93 9.91 -4.86
CA GLU A 199 -7.74 10.57 -4.35
C GLU A 199 -6.68 9.53 -3.96
N ASN A 200 -5.41 9.72 -4.37
CA ASN A 200 -4.30 8.83 -4.11
C ASN A 200 -3.17 9.56 -3.38
N HIS A 201 -2.76 9.04 -2.22
CA HIS A 201 -1.58 9.45 -1.49
C HIS A 201 -0.57 8.32 -1.50
N ILE A 202 0.43 8.41 -2.36
CA ILE A 202 1.51 7.40 -2.53
C ILE A 202 2.79 8.04 -2.01
N LEU A 203 3.13 7.75 -0.75
CA LEU A 203 4.08 8.55 0.01
C LEU A 203 5.17 7.69 0.63
N TYR A 204 6.44 8.05 0.38
CA TYR A 204 7.59 7.45 1.09
C TYR A 204 7.64 5.91 1.00
N ASN A 205 7.32 5.34 -0.14
CA ASN A 205 7.38 3.91 -0.37
C ASN A 205 8.64 3.52 -1.13
N ARG A 206 9.01 2.25 -1.06
CA ARG A 206 9.87 1.60 -2.03
C ARG A 206 9.00 0.73 -2.95
N LEU A 207 8.96 1.11 -4.22
CA LEU A 207 8.26 0.45 -5.31
C LEU A 207 9.32 0.02 -6.32
N THR A 208 9.89 -1.17 -6.14
CA THR A 208 11.04 -1.64 -6.92
C THR A 208 10.71 -2.98 -7.55
N GLY A 209 10.76 -3.06 -8.88
CA GLY A 209 10.54 -4.33 -9.57
C GLY A 209 11.58 -5.36 -9.20
N GLU A 210 12.82 -4.94 -9.02
CA GLU A 210 14.00 -5.71 -8.67
C GLU A 210 14.55 -6.61 -9.79
N ALA A 211 15.83 -6.91 -9.72
CA ALA A 211 16.53 -7.63 -10.77
C ALA A 211 15.94 -9.02 -11.01
N GLY A 212 15.67 -9.34 -12.27
CA GLY A 212 15.16 -10.64 -12.69
C GLY A 212 13.65 -10.83 -12.55
N THR A 213 12.92 -9.86 -12.02
CA THR A 213 11.46 -9.90 -11.94
C THR A 213 10.81 -9.30 -13.20
N THR A 214 9.50 -9.47 -13.32
CA THR A 214 8.74 -9.07 -14.52
C THR A 214 7.63 -8.07 -14.19
N ALA A 215 7.74 -7.34 -13.07
CA ALA A 215 6.77 -6.31 -12.72
C ALA A 215 6.47 -5.40 -13.92
N SER A 216 5.20 -5.02 -14.07
CA SER A 216 4.73 -4.21 -15.20
C SER A 216 4.88 -2.72 -14.86
N TYR A 217 3.82 -2.07 -14.37
CA TYR A 217 3.97 -0.70 -13.86
C TYR A 217 4.38 -0.71 -12.38
N GLU A 218 5.24 0.20 -11.98
CA GLU A 218 5.51 0.45 -10.56
C GLU A 218 4.33 1.17 -9.92
N ILE A 219 3.72 2.14 -10.65
CA ILE A 219 2.49 2.83 -10.24
C ILE A 219 1.54 2.91 -11.44
N ASN A 220 0.34 2.36 -11.29
CA ASN A 220 -0.72 2.45 -12.28
C ASN A 220 -1.98 3.12 -11.69
N LEU A 221 -2.31 4.30 -12.20
CA LEU A 221 -3.48 5.09 -11.83
C LEU A 221 -4.38 5.27 -13.07
N PRO A 222 -4.97 4.19 -13.59
CA PRO A 222 -5.54 4.16 -14.95
C PRO A 222 -6.77 5.05 -15.12
N ASN A 223 -7.44 5.44 -14.03
CA ASN A 223 -8.55 6.39 -14.03
C ASN A 223 -8.19 7.77 -13.47
N GLY A 224 -6.90 8.09 -13.35
CA GLY A 224 -6.44 9.33 -12.75
C GLY A 224 -6.88 9.50 -11.29
N GLY A 225 -7.46 10.63 -10.97
CA GLY A 225 -7.81 11.05 -9.62
C GLY A 225 -6.75 11.99 -9.04
N LEU A 226 -7.14 12.85 -8.10
CA LEU A 226 -6.18 13.74 -7.43
C LEU A 226 -5.07 12.91 -6.79
N SER A 227 -3.84 13.05 -7.27
CA SER A 227 -2.77 12.12 -6.90
C SER A 227 -1.51 12.85 -6.44
N TYR A 228 -1.01 12.41 -5.29
CA TYR A 228 0.22 12.86 -4.66
C TYR A 228 1.21 11.69 -4.61
N VAL A 229 2.28 11.79 -5.38
CA VAL A 229 3.39 10.81 -5.42
C VAL A 229 4.62 11.52 -4.86
N ILE A 230 4.93 11.32 -3.57
CA ILE A 230 5.91 12.13 -2.85
C ILE A 230 6.89 11.25 -2.08
N GLY A 231 8.20 11.49 -2.27
CA GLY A 231 9.25 10.89 -1.47
C GLY A 231 9.45 9.40 -1.68
N ASN A 232 9.04 8.83 -2.82
CA ASN A 232 9.15 7.41 -3.09
C ASN A 232 10.46 7.06 -3.79
N LEU A 233 10.89 5.82 -3.56
CA LEU A 233 11.93 5.13 -4.35
C LEU A 233 11.22 4.24 -5.35
N ILE A 234 11.44 4.48 -6.64
CA ILE A 234 10.75 3.81 -7.74
C ILE A 234 11.79 3.27 -8.71
N GLU A 235 11.88 1.94 -8.85
CA GLU A 235 12.85 1.31 -9.74
C GLU A 235 12.14 0.35 -10.69
N GLN A 236 12.43 0.51 -11.98
CA GLN A 236 11.99 -0.38 -13.04
C GLN A 236 13.14 -1.29 -13.46
N PRO A 237 13.00 -2.64 -13.33
CA PRO A 237 14.06 -3.58 -13.72
C PRO A 237 14.20 -3.67 -15.24
N SER A 238 15.37 -4.11 -15.71
CA SER A 238 15.63 -4.35 -17.12
C SER A 238 14.68 -5.37 -17.77
N THR A 239 14.12 -6.24 -16.95
CA THR A 239 13.19 -7.32 -17.33
C THR A 239 11.72 -6.93 -17.21
N SER A 240 11.42 -5.67 -16.84
CA SER A 240 10.05 -5.17 -16.72
C SER A 240 9.23 -5.47 -17.99
N HIS A 241 8.02 -5.97 -17.77
CA HIS A 241 7.10 -6.31 -18.86
C HIS A 241 6.53 -5.07 -19.58
N ASN A 242 6.50 -3.91 -18.92
CA ASN A 242 5.99 -2.66 -19.47
C ASN A 242 7.11 -1.60 -19.62
N GLY A 243 6.90 -0.64 -20.50
CA GLY A 243 7.83 0.46 -20.75
C GLY A 243 7.56 1.74 -19.98
N ALA A 244 6.50 1.81 -19.19
CA ALA A 244 6.20 2.98 -18.36
C ALA A 244 6.35 2.64 -16.88
N MET A 245 6.94 3.57 -16.09
CA MET A 245 7.10 3.40 -14.65
C MET A 245 5.85 3.85 -13.91
N LEU A 246 5.36 5.05 -14.19
CA LEU A 246 4.09 5.54 -13.71
C LEU A 246 3.13 5.76 -14.89
N ASP A 247 1.95 5.17 -14.82
CA ASP A 247 0.87 5.36 -15.79
C ASP A 247 -0.31 6.06 -15.13
N TYR A 248 -0.81 7.13 -15.78
CA TYR A 248 -1.88 7.96 -15.25
C TYR A 248 -2.93 8.25 -16.32
N LEU A 249 -4.19 7.90 -16.01
CA LEU A 249 -5.36 8.22 -16.82
C LEU A 249 -5.38 7.52 -18.21
N SER A 250 -4.95 6.25 -18.27
CA SER A 250 -4.92 5.47 -19.51
C SER A 250 -6.22 4.73 -19.82
N GLU A 251 -7.11 4.55 -18.83
CA GLU A 251 -8.37 3.78 -18.98
C GLU A 251 -9.63 4.64 -18.74
N GLY A 252 -9.60 5.92 -19.15
CA GLY A 252 -10.72 6.86 -19.05
C GLY A 252 -10.72 7.67 -17.75
N ASN A 253 -11.60 8.69 -17.69
CA ASN A 253 -11.57 9.79 -16.72
C ASN A 253 -12.81 9.89 -15.82
N PRO A 254 -13.22 8.86 -15.06
CA PRO A 254 -14.40 8.90 -14.21
C PRO A 254 -14.22 9.74 -12.93
N ASN A 255 -12.97 10.13 -12.60
CA ASN A 255 -12.66 10.89 -11.40
C ASN A 255 -12.74 12.40 -11.65
N PRO A 256 -13.21 13.20 -10.68
CA PRO A 256 -13.52 14.62 -10.90
C PRO A 256 -12.28 15.52 -10.92
N ASP A 257 -11.18 15.12 -10.34
CA ASP A 257 -9.92 15.88 -10.28
C ASP A 257 -8.78 15.04 -10.87
N LEU A 258 -8.18 15.55 -11.94
CA LEU A 258 -7.18 14.83 -12.74
C LEU A 258 -5.80 15.50 -12.63
N ARG A 259 -5.47 16.01 -11.43
CA ARG A 259 -4.15 16.60 -11.14
C ARG A 259 -3.20 15.59 -10.54
N LEU A 260 -1.98 15.53 -11.06
CA LEU A 260 -0.90 14.66 -10.61
C LEU A 260 0.28 15.51 -10.12
N PHE A 261 0.66 15.31 -8.86
CA PHE A 261 1.83 15.92 -8.23
C PHE A 261 2.89 14.85 -7.97
N VAL A 262 4.07 15.01 -8.57
CA VAL A 262 5.20 14.07 -8.47
C VAL A 262 6.38 14.85 -7.89
N VAL A 263 6.66 14.68 -6.60
CA VAL A 263 7.56 15.58 -5.88
C VAL A 263 8.56 14.81 -5.02
N ASN A 264 9.84 15.17 -5.14
CA ASN A 264 10.93 14.59 -4.36
C ASN A 264 10.97 13.04 -4.42
N ASN A 265 10.74 12.43 -5.58
CA ASN A 265 10.91 11.00 -5.78
C ASN A 265 12.25 10.70 -6.45
N THR A 266 12.73 9.49 -6.27
CA THR A 266 13.87 8.93 -7.02
C THR A 266 13.36 7.84 -7.95
N PHE A 267 13.41 8.08 -9.26
CA PHE A 267 13.09 7.13 -10.31
C PHE A 267 14.37 6.59 -10.93
N VAL A 268 14.51 5.27 -10.95
CA VAL A 268 15.64 4.55 -11.57
C VAL A 268 15.13 3.59 -12.62
N ASN A 269 15.37 3.89 -13.89
CA ASN A 269 14.97 3.07 -15.03
C ASN A 269 16.12 2.20 -15.51
N ASN A 270 16.23 0.98 -14.98
CA ASN A 270 17.21 -0.01 -15.40
C ASN A 270 16.85 -0.70 -16.72
N ARG A 271 15.63 -0.52 -17.22
CA ARG A 271 15.24 -0.98 -18.57
C ARG A 271 15.93 -0.17 -19.69
N GLY A 272 16.33 1.06 -19.39
CA GLY A 272 17.07 1.93 -20.29
C GLY A 272 16.26 2.51 -21.45
N SER A 273 14.95 2.31 -21.45
CA SER A 273 14.01 2.83 -22.47
C SER A 273 12.60 2.94 -21.87
N GLY A 274 11.68 3.57 -22.61
CA GLY A 274 10.30 3.73 -22.20
C GLY A 274 9.99 5.13 -21.66
N THR A 275 9.06 5.25 -20.71
CA THR A 275 8.57 6.54 -20.21
C THR A 275 8.51 6.55 -18.68
N PHE A 276 9.11 7.54 -18.04
CA PHE A 276 9.03 7.67 -16.58
C PHE A 276 7.60 7.99 -16.12
N LEU A 277 6.98 9.02 -16.72
CA LEU A 277 5.62 9.47 -16.39
C LEU A 277 4.76 9.44 -17.65
N GLN A 278 4.07 8.34 -17.88
CA GLN A 278 3.07 8.22 -18.95
C GLN A 278 1.75 8.81 -18.48
N VAL A 279 1.38 9.97 -19.01
CA VAL A 279 0.23 10.74 -18.56
C VAL A 279 -0.66 11.11 -19.75
N SER A 280 -1.96 10.80 -19.67
CA SER A 280 -2.91 11.17 -20.71
C SER A 280 -2.97 12.69 -20.94
N ALA A 281 -3.22 13.10 -22.18
CA ALA A 281 -3.46 14.49 -22.52
C ALA A 281 -4.67 15.10 -21.79
N ASP A 282 -5.60 14.28 -21.32
CA ASP A 282 -6.79 14.69 -20.58
C ASP A 282 -6.50 15.08 -19.12
N ALA A 283 -5.29 14.86 -18.63
CA ALA A 283 -4.91 15.26 -17.28
C ALA A 283 -4.98 16.80 -17.11
N ASN A 284 -5.59 17.25 -16.02
CA ASN A 284 -5.74 18.68 -15.73
C ASN A 284 -4.41 19.36 -15.43
N ALA A 285 -3.48 18.66 -14.79
CA ALA A 285 -2.11 19.09 -14.55
C ALA A 285 -1.20 17.93 -14.24
N LEU A 286 0.06 18.04 -14.69
CA LEU A 286 1.21 17.27 -14.21
C LEU A 286 2.24 18.28 -13.71
N ILE A 287 2.58 18.18 -12.40
CA ILE A 287 3.66 18.95 -11.79
C ILE A 287 4.71 17.97 -11.25
N ALA A 288 5.89 17.98 -11.85
CA ALA A 288 7.04 17.17 -11.44
C ALA A 288 8.15 18.09 -10.91
N ARG A 289 8.47 18.01 -9.62
CA ARG A 289 9.42 18.91 -8.95
C ARG A 289 10.36 18.16 -8.04
N ASN A 290 11.63 18.54 -8.06
CA ASN A 290 12.70 17.98 -7.21
C ASN A 290 12.84 16.44 -7.33
N ASN A 291 12.54 15.83 -8.47
CA ASN A 291 12.71 14.40 -8.65
C ASN A 291 14.08 14.08 -9.27
N ILE A 292 14.62 12.92 -8.95
CA ILE A 292 15.71 12.30 -9.69
C ILE A 292 15.09 11.36 -10.73
N PHE A 293 15.49 11.52 -12.01
CA PHE A 293 15.18 10.61 -13.11
C PHE A 293 16.50 10.05 -13.67
N LEU A 294 16.86 8.85 -13.23
CA LEU A 294 18.07 8.16 -13.66
C LEU A 294 17.74 7.03 -14.63
N GLY A 295 18.52 6.90 -15.70
CA GLY A 295 18.37 5.91 -16.75
C GLY A 295 17.85 6.50 -18.04
N GLY A 296 17.73 5.65 -19.06
CA GLY A 296 17.23 6.05 -20.39
C GLY A 296 15.70 6.10 -20.44
N GLY A 297 15.18 6.85 -21.41
CA GLY A 297 13.73 6.96 -21.64
C GLY A 297 13.23 8.40 -21.76
N THR A 298 11.94 8.53 -22.06
CA THR A 298 11.25 9.81 -22.14
C THR A 298 10.71 10.21 -20.76
N LEU A 299 10.88 11.47 -20.35
CA LEU A 299 10.37 11.92 -19.05
C LEU A 299 8.85 11.82 -18.97
N THR A 300 8.15 12.34 -19.98
CA THR A 300 6.69 12.26 -20.10
C THR A 300 6.25 12.43 -21.54
N ASN A 301 5.07 11.94 -21.86
CA ASN A 301 4.34 12.22 -23.09
C ASN A 301 3.35 13.37 -22.97
N GLN A 302 3.22 14.01 -21.79
CA GLN A 302 2.28 15.12 -21.52
C GLN A 302 2.95 16.46 -21.88
N SER A 303 2.41 17.15 -22.89
CA SER A 303 2.96 18.41 -23.39
C SER A 303 2.74 19.63 -22.45
N GLY A 304 1.72 19.57 -21.60
CA GLY A 304 1.41 20.62 -20.61
C GLY A 304 2.07 20.42 -19.24
N ALA A 305 3.00 19.48 -19.12
CA ALA A 305 3.65 19.18 -17.87
C ALA A 305 4.59 20.30 -17.40
N VAL A 306 4.54 20.60 -16.10
CA VAL A 306 5.48 21.51 -15.44
C VAL A 306 6.59 20.67 -14.82
N PHE A 307 7.79 20.74 -15.39
CA PHE A 307 9.01 20.16 -14.84
C PHE A 307 9.86 21.27 -14.24
N ASP A 308 10.05 21.21 -12.92
CA ASP A 308 10.76 22.24 -12.18
C ASP A 308 11.80 21.59 -11.25
N THR A 309 13.05 21.98 -11.41
CA THR A 309 14.19 21.58 -10.56
C THR A 309 14.31 20.04 -10.41
N ASN A 310 14.26 19.29 -11.50
CA ASN A 310 14.51 17.85 -11.49
C ASN A 310 15.93 17.54 -11.96
N LEU A 311 16.56 16.53 -11.38
CA LEU A 311 17.83 15.98 -11.85
C LEU A 311 17.56 14.90 -12.88
N VAL A 312 17.95 15.14 -14.15
CA VAL A 312 17.60 14.26 -15.27
C VAL A 312 18.86 13.75 -15.96
N ALA A 313 18.97 12.43 -16.12
CA ALA A 313 20.06 11.74 -16.82
C ALA A 313 21.48 12.10 -16.29
N ILE A 314 21.57 12.71 -15.13
CA ILE A 314 22.81 13.00 -14.43
C ILE A 314 23.00 11.93 -13.37
N ASN A 315 24.22 11.39 -13.25
CA ASN A 315 24.52 10.42 -12.19
C ASN A 315 24.37 11.09 -10.82
N PRO A 316 23.40 10.66 -10.00
CA PRO A 316 23.16 11.27 -8.69
C PRO A 316 24.22 10.88 -7.65
N LEU A 317 25.15 9.97 -7.99
CA LEU A 317 26.19 9.45 -7.09
C LEU A 317 25.56 8.83 -5.84
N PHE A 318 24.76 7.80 -6.02
CA PHE A 318 24.17 7.03 -4.94
C PHE A 318 25.21 6.21 -4.16
N VAL A 319 24.90 5.89 -2.92
CA VAL A 319 25.78 5.10 -2.04
C VAL A 319 25.99 3.69 -2.61
N ASP A 320 24.94 2.97 -2.96
CA ASP A 320 25.01 1.64 -3.57
C ASP A 320 23.72 1.34 -4.39
N ALA A 321 23.65 1.90 -5.58
CA ALA A 321 22.50 1.71 -6.47
C ALA A 321 22.27 0.24 -6.86
N ALA A 322 23.31 -0.58 -6.88
CA ALA A 322 23.21 -2.00 -7.23
C ALA A 322 22.44 -2.82 -6.17
N ASN A 323 22.48 -2.37 -4.93
CA ASN A 323 21.72 -2.93 -3.81
C ASN A 323 20.55 -2.03 -3.39
N TYR A 324 20.07 -1.18 -4.30
CA TYR A 324 18.92 -0.29 -4.09
C TYR A 324 19.11 0.75 -2.98
N ASP A 325 20.34 1.03 -2.57
CA ASP A 325 20.66 2.13 -1.66
C ASP A 325 20.82 3.42 -2.45
N TYR A 326 19.72 4.12 -2.63
CA TYR A 326 19.65 5.38 -3.36
C TYR A 326 19.91 6.62 -2.49
N ARG A 327 20.51 6.46 -1.33
CA ARG A 327 20.99 7.60 -0.54
C ARG A 327 22.09 8.33 -1.29
N LEU A 328 22.21 9.63 -1.04
CA LEU A 328 23.18 10.49 -1.71
C LEU A 328 24.57 10.35 -1.07
N THR A 329 25.63 10.31 -1.89
CA THR A 329 27.00 10.50 -1.41
C THR A 329 27.34 11.98 -1.28
N ALA A 330 28.40 12.33 -0.55
CA ALA A 330 28.81 13.73 -0.32
C ALA A 330 29.14 14.56 -1.58
N SER A 331 29.30 13.89 -2.72
CA SER A 331 29.58 14.56 -4.00
C SER A 331 28.35 14.62 -4.92
N SER A 332 27.17 14.26 -4.40
CA SER A 332 25.95 14.24 -5.21
C SER A 332 25.54 15.63 -5.69
N PRO A 333 25.24 15.81 -6.98
CA PRO A 333 24.72 17.06 -7.50
C PRO A 333 23.28 17.36 -7.08
N ALA A 334 22.62 16.44 -6.37
CA ALA A 334 21.27 16.60 -5.84
C ALA A 334 21.23 17.37 -4.52
N ILE A 335 22.37 17.49 -3.84
CA ILE A 335 22.49 18.14 -2.52
C ILE A 335 22.22 19.63 -2.64
N ASP A 336 21.35 20.18 -1.77
CA ASP A 336 20.97 21.59 -1.70
C ASP A 336 20.47 22.19 -3.04
N ALA A 337 20.10 21.35 -3.99
CA ALA A 337 19.78 21.75 -5.36
C ALA A 337 18.27 21.87 -5.63
N GLY A 338 17.43 21.49 -4.69
CA GLY A 338 15.98 21.56 -4.82
C GLY A 338 15.41 22.95 -4.49
N VAL A 339 14.14 23.13 -4.82
CA VAL A 339 13.37 24.33 -4.48
C VAL A 339 12.23 23.98 -3.53
N ALA A 340 11.65 24.97 -2.88
CA ALA A 340 10.48 24.74 -2.00
C ALA A 340 9.37 24.01 -2.75
N PRO A 341 8.93 22.82 -2.30
CA PRO A 341 7.92 22.04 -3.00
C PRO A 341 6.57 22.74 -3.16
N GLY A 342 6.22 23.63 -2.23
CA GLY A 342 5.00 24.42 -2.26
C GLY A 342 3.76 23.62 -1.86
N THR A 343 2.63 23.96 -2.49
CA THR A 343 1.34 23.33 -2.25
C THR A 343 0.70 22.87 -3.55
N GLY A 344 -0.13 21.83 -3.48
CA GLY A 344 -0.92 21.31 -4.60
C GLY A 344 -2.32 20.97 -4.13
N ALA A 345 -3.35 21.48 -4.82
CA ALA A 345 -4.75 21.25 -4.43
C ALA A 345 -5.07 21.54 -2.95
N GLY A 346 -4.40 22.53 -2.35
CA GLY A 346 -4.57 22.89 -0.93
C GLY A 346 -3.77 22.03 0.07
N GLN A 347 -3.03 21.02 -0.39
CA GLN A 347 -2.16 20.19 0.44
C GLN A 347 -0.69 20.63 0.34
N SER A 348 0.07 20.49 1.42
CA SER A 348 1.53 20.65 1.36
C SER A 348 2.16 19.55 0.52
N LEU A 349 3.08 19.93 -0.38
CA LEU A 349 3.88 18.99 -1.17
C LEU A 349 5.26 18.73 -0.55
N VAL A 350 5.55 19.33 0.62
CA VAL A 350 6.83 19.18 1.32
C VAL A 350 6.93 17.78 1.88
N PRO A 351 7.94 16.97 1.48
CA PRO A 351 8.17 15.66 2.09
C PRO A 351 8.66 15.83 3.53
N VAL A 352 8.03 15.14 4.46
CA VAL A 352 8.35 15.20 5.89
C VAL A 352 8.96 13.91 6.42
N SER A 353 9.00 12.89 5.60
CA SER A 353 9.53 11.57 5.96
C SER A 353 10.38 10.99 4.83
N ILE A 354 11.18 9.99 5.17
CA ILE A 354 11.90 9.13 4.23
C ILE A 354 11.54 7.68 4.46
N TYR A 355 11.62 6.88 3.40
CA TYR A 355 11.53 5.44 3.50
C TYR A 355 12.78 4.86 4.16
N VAL A 356 12.58 3.93 5.09
CA VAL A 356 13.63 3.12 5.71
C VAL A 356 13.33 1.65 5.42
N HIS A 357 14.32 0.93 4.90
CA HIS A 357 14.15 -0.50 4.59
C HIS A 357 14.22 -1.36 5.85
N PRO A 358 13.41 -2.43 5.97
CA PRO A 358 12.26 -2.81 5.12
C PRO A 358 10.93 -2.21 5.67
N ALA A 359 10.26 -1.39 4.88
CA ALA A 359 8.91 -0.85 5.20
C ALA A 359 8.82 -0.08 6.55
N ALA A 360 9.82 0.74 6.84
CA ALA A 360 9.87 1.62 8.01
C ALA A 360 9.97 3.11 7.60
N VAL A 361 10.07 4.01 8.57
CA VAL A 361 10.07 5.45 8.36
C VAL A 361 11.08 6.15 9.27
N ALA A 362 11.68 7.22 8.75
CA ALA A 362 12.36 8.23 9.55
C ALA A 362 11.87 9.63 9.15
N THR A 363 12.10 10.61 9.98
CA THR A 363 11.82 12.02 9.65
C THR A 363 12.82 12.50 8.61
N ARG A 364 12.35 13.21 7.57
CA ARG A 364 13.22 13.90 6.62
C ARG A 364 13.75 15.17 7.29
N ALA A 365 15.03 15.17 7.61
CA ALA A 365 15.70 16.30 8.27
C ALA A 365 16.41 17.18 7.24
N VAL A 366 15.74 18.21 6.74
CA VAL A 366 16.29 19.14 5.76
C VAL A 366 17.41 19.99 6.40
N ASN A 367 18.58 19.99 5.79
CA ASN A 367 19.75 20.80 6.21
C ASN A 367 20.20 21.66 5.03
N GLY A 368 19.91 22.94 5.06
CA GLY A 368 20.14 23.85 3.93
C GLY A 368 18.90 23.98 3.02
N ALA A 369 19.08 24.00 1.72
CA ALA A 369 17.99 23.84 0.77
C ALA A 369 17.59 22.36 0.70
N ILE A 370 16.35 22.08 0.31
CA ILE A 370 15.89 20.69 0.17
C ILE A 370 16.68 19.98 -0.94
N ASP A 371 17.08 18.74 -0.71
CA ASP A 371 17.74 17.93 -1.73
C ASP A 371 16.76 17.45 -2.79
N ILE A 372 17.25 17.25 -4.01
CA ILE A 372 16.48 16.62 -5.09
C ILE A 372 16.43 15.11 -4.85
N GLY A 373 15.24 14.51 -5.00
CA GLY A 373 15.02 13.08 -4.79
C GLY A 373 14.39 12.74 -3.45
N ALA A 374 14.34 11.45 -3.13
CA ALA A 374 13.62 10.91 -1.98
C ALA A 374 14.34 11.07 -0.65
N TYR A 375 15.65 11.30 -0.66
CA TYR A 375 16.49 11.42 0.53
C TYR A 375 17.15 12.79 0.67
N GLU A 376 17.46 13.18 1.90
CA GLU A 376 18.43 14.26 2.22
C GLU A 376 19.82 13.65 2.42
N PHE A 377 20.86 14.39 2.06
CA PHE A 377 22.23 13.99 2.34
C PHE A 377 22.53 14.05 3.85
N GLY A 378 23.27 13.06 4.33
CA GLY A 378 23.63 12.96 5.75
C GLY A 378 22.58 12.30 6.63
N GLU A 379 21.42 11.98 6.10
CA GLU A 379 20.49 11.11 6.80
C GLU A 379 21.07 9.70 6.90
N SER A 380 21.23 9.23 8.12
CA SER A 380 21.53 7.82 8.40
C SER A 380 20.23 7.18 8.86
N PRO A 381 19.42 6.61 7.94
CA PRO A 381 18.33 5.76 8.39
C PRO A 381 18.98 4.63 9.18
N ILE A 382 18.64 4.54 10.45
CA ILE A 382 18.94 3.34 11.22
C ILE A 382 18.19 2.24 10.49
N PHE A 383 18.92 1.32 9.83
CA PHE A 383 18.33 0.08 9.37
C PHE A 383 17.85 -0.61 10.64
N VAL A 384 16.58 -0.50 10.94
CA VAL A 384 15.96 -1.33 11.96
C VAL A 384 15.85 -2.68 11.26
N ASP A 385 16.71 -3.59 11.66
CA ASP A 385 16.62 -4.99 11.28
C ASP A 385 15.32 -5.51 11.89
N GLY A 386 14.21 -5.30 11.16
CA GLY A 386 12.84 -5.48 11.65
C GLY A 386 12.43 -6.96 11.76
N PHE A 387 13.39 -7.88 11.64
CA PHE A 387 13.15 -9.33 11.74
C PHE A 387 13.67 -9.95 13.04
N ASP A 388 14.46 -9.22 13.82
CA ASP A 388 14.90 -9.65 15.13
C ASP A 388 14.12 -8.89 16.21
N GLY A 389 12.82 -9.13 16.31
CA GLY A 389 12.05 -8.81 17.51
C GLY A 389 12.37 -9.83 18.60
N PRO A 390 12.37 -9.43 19.90
CA PRO A 390 12.66 -10.30 21.02
C PRO A 390 11.66 -11.45 21.13
#